data_23e3e3e284ac8a9adb2f12b2141a9c30
#
_entry.id   23e3e3e284ac8a9adb2f12b2141a9c30
#
_cell.length_a   1.000
_cell.length_b   1.000
_cell.length_c   1.000
_cell.angle_alpha   90.00
_cell.angle_beta   90.00
_cell.angle_gamma   90.00
#
_symmetry.space_group_name_H-M   'P 1'
#
loop_
_entity.id
_entity.type
_entity.pdbx_description
1 polymer ?
#
loop_
_entity_poly.entity_id
_entity_poly.type
_entity_poly.pdbx_seq_one_letter_code
_entity_poly.pdbx_strand_id
1 'polypeptide(L)'
;MQYLVSLHLESIYETMKRILTFCFYQLLFGLALMAANVDSLKVVADSAYAKEDFATAAKTYRKIVKQGESAAVCYNLGNCYYRMDDIAQSILWYERAALLSPGDDDIRFNLDMARSKTIDRITPRHEFFFVTWYRSMTNWMSADDWARLSVVLFVLCLAALAVYIYGKQMWLRKSGFTLAVVLLLATLLGNICAWSQRSRQSTREGAIVMAPSVVVKSTPSKTGSDLFVLHEGTRVEIRDNSLSEWAEVVLADGKQGWVEKKQIEVI
;
A
#
# COMPACT_ATOMS: atom_id res chain seq x y z
N MET A 1 0.92 60.27 3.70
CA MET A 1 0.88 59.11 4.60
C MET A 1 0.41 57.81 3.90
N GLN A 2 -0.68 57.80 3.14
CA GLN A 2 -1.17 56.61 2.39
C GLN A 2 -0.18 56.04 1.36
N TYR A 3 0.56 56.89 0.67
CA TYR A 3 1.54 56.44 -0.38
C TYR A 3 2.76 55.72 0.22
N LEU A 4 3.22 56.10 1.40
CA LEU A 4 4.31 55.42 2.11
C LEU A 4 3.89 54.06 2.65
N VAL A 5 2.62 53.90 3.07
CA VAL A 5 2.05 52.64 3.53
C VAL A 5 1.90 51.67 2.37
N SER A 6 1.48 52.10 1.18
CA SER A 6 1.36 51.25 0.02
C SER A 6 2.72 50.72 -0.47
N LEU A 7 3.76 51.57 -0.51
CA LEU A 7 5.12 51.16 -0.86
C LEU A 7 5.71 50.17 0.13
N HIS A 8 5.38 50.32 1.42
CA HIS A 8 5.83 49.38 2.46
C HIS A 8 5.16 48.01 2.32
N LEU A 9 3.86 48.01 2.03
CA LEU A 9 3.10 46.77 1.78
C LEU A 9 3.57 46.04 0.51
N GLU A 10 3.87 46.74 -0.58
CA GLU A 10 4.46 46.17 -1.78
C GLU A 10 5.84 45.55 -1.53
N SER A 11 6.69 46.23 -0.77
CA SER A 11 8.00 45.72 -0.38
C SER A 11 7.90 44.45 0.47
N ILE A 12 6.98 44.40 1.42
CA ILE A 12 6.72 43.20 2.24
C ILE A 12 6.20 42.05 1.37
N TYR A 13 5.28 42.33 0.44
CA TYR A 13 4.73 41.32 -0.46
C TYR A 13 5.82 40.70 -1.36
N GLU A 14 6.67 41.51 -1.99
CA GLU A 14 7.78 41.01 -2.81
C GLU A 14 8.82 40.24 -1.99
N THR A 15 9.08 40.64 -0.76
CA THR A 15 9.98 39.92 0.15
C THR A 15 9.38 38.57 0.55
N MET A 16 8.12 38.51 0.91
CA MET A 16 7.42 37.26 1.22
C MET A 16 7.41 36.31 0.02
N LYS A 17 7.15 36.82 -1.18
CA LYS A 17 7.16 36.02 -2.42
C LYS A 17 8.55 35.43 -2.69
N ARG A 18 9.63 36.19 -2.49
CA ARG A 18 11.02 35.69 -2.63
C ARG A 18 11.34 34.60 -1.59
N ILE A 19 10.94 34.79 -0.34
CA ILE A 19 11.13 33.78 0.71
C ILE A 19 10.36 32.50 0.37
N LEU A 20 9.10 32.62 -0.05
CA LEU A 20 8.25 31.48 -0.40
C LEU A 20 8.83 30.69 -1.57
N THR A 21 9.29 31.39 -2.62
CA THR A 21 9.95 30.75 -3.76
C THR A 21 11.26 30.08 -3.37
N PHE A 22 12.07 30.71 -2.53
CA PHE A 22 13.31 30.12 -2.02
C PHE A 22 13.04 28.85 -1.21
N CYS A 23 12.09 28.88 -0.26
CA CYS A 23 11.69 27.70 0.51
C CYS A 23 11.16 26.56 -0.39
N PHE A 24 10.40 26.91 -1.43
CA PHE A 24 9.90 25.94 -2.41
C PHE A 24 11.03 25.26 -3.18
N TYR A 25 12.03 26.01 -3.65
CA TYR A 25 13.22 25.46 -4.31
C TYR A 25 14.07 24.58 -3.38
N GLN A 26 14.22 24.97 -2.11
CA GLN A 26 14.94 24.15 -1.11
C GLN A 26 14.21 22.82 -0.85
N LEU A 27 12.88 22.84 -0.77
CA LEU A 27 12.07 21.64 -0.62
C LEU A 27 12.21 20.70 -1.82
N LEU A 28 12.13 21.23 -3.05
CA LEU A 28 12.32 20.46 -4.28
C LEU A 28 13.74 19.87 -4.38
N PHE A 29 14.75 20.63 -4.01
CA PHE A 29 16.14 20.16 -4.01
C PHE A 29 16.37 19.04 -3.00
N GLY A 30 15.80 19.13 -1.80
CA GLY A 30 15.84 18.07 -0.80
C GLY A 30 15.18 16.79 -1.26
N LEU A 31 14.00 16.89 -1.90
CA LEU A 31 13.29 15.74 -2.49
C LEU A 31 14.10 15.09 -3.63
N ALA A 32 14.74 15.88 -4.48
CA ALA A 32 15.57 15.38 -5.58
C ALA A 32 16.81 14.61 -5.08
N LEU A 33 17.46 15.06 -4.00
CA LEU A 33 18.60 14.37 -3.39
C LEU A 33 18.21 13.03 -2.78
N MET A 34 17.02 12.95 -2.13
CA MET A 34 16.49 11.69 -1.57
C MET A 34 16.19 10.68 -2.69
N ALA A 35 15.55 11.13 -3.78
CA ALA A 35 15.26 10.29 -4.93
C ALA A 35 16.55 9.73 -5.58
N ALA A 36 17.57 10.55 -5.78
CA ALA A 36 18.84 10.14 -6.37
C ALA A 36 19.58 9.07 -5.55
N ASN A 37 19.48 9.09 -4.22
CA ASN A 37 20.10 8.08 -3.35
C ASN A 37 19.36 6.73 -3.45
N VAL A 38 18.04 6.73 -3.50
CA VAL A 38 17.23 5.51 -3.68
C VAL A 38 17.53 4.86 -5.04
N ASP A 39 17.62 5.64 -6.10
CA ASP A 39 17.94 5.15 -7.45
C ASP A 39 19.31 4.47 -7.52
N SER A 40 20.32 5.06 -6.88
CA SER A 40 21.67 4.47 -6.84
C SER A 40 21.72 3.14 -6.10
N LEU A 41 21.03 3.02 -4.96
CA LEU A 41 20.92 1.77 -4.21
C LEU A 41 20.13 0.71 -4.99
N LYS A 42 19.09 1.12 -5.73
CA LYS A 42 18.32 0.21 -6.57
C LYS A 42 19.18 -0.40 -7.67
N VAL A 43 19.98 0.38 -8.37
CA VAL A 43 20.92 -0.12 -9.39
C VAL A 43 21.90 -1.14 -8.82
N VAL A 44 22.42 -0.90 -7.61
CA VAL A 44 23.31 -1.85 -6.91
C VAL A 44 22.57 -3.15 -6.58
N ALA A 45 21.35 -3.06 -6.08
CA ALA A 45 20.54 -4.24 -5.74
C ALA A 45 20.19 -5.06 -6.99
N ASP A 46 19.74 -4.40 -8.07
CA ASP A 46 19.41 -5.03 -9.35
C ASP A 46 20.64 -5.71 -9.98
N SER A 47 21.83 -5.07 -9.88
CA SER A 47 23.08 -5.65 -10.34
C SER A 47 23.51 -6.89 -9.54
N ALA A 48 23.33 -6.87 -8.21
CA ALA A 48 23.61 -8.03 -7.37
C ALA A 48 22.64 -9.19 -7.70
N TYR A 49 21.36 -8.87 -7.89
CA TYR A 49 20.35 -9.87 -8.30
C TYR A 49 20.72 -10.52 -9.64
N ALA A 50 21.12 -9.71 -10.63
CA ALA A 50 21.52 -10.20 -11.96
C ALA A 50 22.78 -11.10 -11.90
N LYS A 51 23.64 -10.92 -10.90
CA LYS A 51 24.81 -11.78 -10.62
C LYS A 51 24.49 -12.98 -9.73
N GLU A 52 23.20 -13.23 -9.46
CA GLU A 52 22.72 -14.28 -8.56
C GLU A 52 23.20 -14.16 -7.10
N ASP A 53 23.76 -12.99 -6.71
CA ASP A 53 24.05 -12.68 -5.31
C ASP A 53 22.79 -12.17 -4.62
N PHE A 54 21.84 -13.09 -4.37
CA PHE A 54 20.55 -12.79 -3.80
C PHE A 54 20.64 -12.27 -2.37
N ALA A 55 21.66 -12.67 -1.62
CA ALA A 55 21.85 -12.21 -0.25
C ALA A 55 22.25 -10.72 -0.20
N THR A 56 23.19 -10.30 -1.05
CA THR A 56 23.57 -8.88 -1.18
C THR A 56 22.43 -8.06 -1.77
N ALA A 57 21.71 -8.57 -2.76
CA ALA A 57 20.53 -7.93 -3.33
C ALA A 57 19.46 -7.68 -2.26
N ALA A 58 19.08 -8.71 -1.49
CA ALA A 58 18.10 -8.62 -0.42
C ALA A 58 18.52 -7.61 0.68
N LYS A 59 19.79 -7.64 1.09
CA LYS A 59 20.33 -6.67 2.07
C LYS A 59 20.23 -5.23 1.55
N THR A 60 20.45 -5.02 0.26
CA THR A 60 20.40 -3.68 -0.36
C THR A 60 18.95 -3.22 -0.53
N TYR A 61 18.04 -4.08 -1.02
CA TYR A 61 16.61 -3.76 -1.08
C TYR A 61 16.02 -3.45 0.29
N ARG A 62 16.41 -4.17 1.36
CA ARG A 62 15.99 -3.84 2.74
C ARG A 62 16.42 -2.44 3.19
N LYS A 63 17.56 -1.92 2.70
CA LYS A 63 17.98 -0.54 2.98
C LYS A 63 17.07 0.47 2.27
N ILE A 64 16.62 0.15 1.05
CA ILE A 64 15.69 0.99 0.30
C ILE A 64 14.33 1.02 1.01
N VAL A 65 13.80 -0.14 1.41
CA VAL A 65 12.53 -0.25 2.16
C VAL A 65 12.51 0.60 3.42
N LYS A 66 13.63 0.70 4.15
CA LYS A 66 13.74 1.57 5.34
C LYS A 66 13.60 3.07 5.03
N GLN A 67 13.84 3.48 3.79
CA GLN A 67 13.67 4.87 3.33
C GLN A 67 12.24 5.11 2.79
N GLY A 68 11.57 4.06 2.36
CA GLY A 68 10.21 4.08 1.86
C GLY A 68 9.84 2.75 1.18
N GLU A 69 8.66 2.24 1.49
CA GLU A 69 8.16 1.02 0.85
C GLU A 69 7.60 1.34 -0.54
N SER A 70 7.96 0.54 -1.54
CA SER A 70 7.33 0.52 -2.85
C SER A 70 7.03 -0.91 -3.29
N ALA A 71 5.95 -1.10 -4.06
CA ALA A 71 5.54 -2.42 -4.53
C ALA A 71 6.69 -3.14 -5.27
N ALA A 72 7.39 -2.42 -6.17
CA ALA A 72 8.49 -2.98 -6.95
C ALA A 72 9.68 -3.44 -6.07
N VAL A 73 10.04 -2.67 -5.03
CA VAL A 73 11.14 -3.04 -4.13
C VAL A 73 10.74 -4.23 -3.25
N CYS A 74 9.52 -4.23 -2.72
CA CYS A 74 9.00 -5.38 -1.95
C CYS A 74 8.93 -6.64 -2.83
N TYR A 75 8.47 -6.52 -4.07
CA TYR A 75 8.42 -7.63 -5.03
C TYR A 75 9.82 -8.20 -5.31
N ASN A 76 10.80 -7.36 -5.62
CA ASN A 76 12.17 -7.81 -5.87
C ASN A 76 12.81 -8.44 -4.63
N LEU A 77 12.47 -7.95 -3.45
CA LEU A 77 12.91 -8.55 -2.19
C LEU A 77 12.28 -9.93 -1.97
N GLY A 78 11.00 -10.08 -2.31
CA GLY A 78 10.32 -11.37 -2.34
C GLY A 78 10.98 -12.36 -3.31
N ASN A 79 11.37 -11.88 -4.51
CA ASN A 79 12.11 -12.69 -5.49
C ASN A 79 13.47 -13.15 -4.93
N CYS A 80 14.22 -12.27 -4.23
CA CYS A 80 15.49 -12.65 -3.62
C CYS A 80 15.31 -13.79 -2.62
N TYR A 81 14.33 -13.67 -1.70
CA TYR A 81 14.06 -14.71 -0.71
C TYR A 81 13.56 -16.01 -1.33
N TYR A 82 12.72 -15.92 -2.37
CA TYR A 82 12.27 -17.11 -3.11
C TYR A 82 13.44 -17.87 -3.73
N ARG A 83 14.42 -17.14 -4.31
CA ARG A 83 15.63 -17.74 -4.91
C ARG A 83 16.58 -18.31 -3.84
N MET A 84 16.53 -17.83 -2.61
CA MET A 84 17.25 -18.38 -1.45
C MET A 84 16.52 -19.53 -0.76
N ASP A 85 15.32 -19.91 -1.25
CA ASP A 85 14.41 -20.92 -0.67
C ASP A 85 13.89 -20.54 0.75
N ASP A 86 13.96 -19.24 1.12
CA ASP A 86 13.33 -18.71 2.31
C ASP A 86 11.87 -18.32 1.98
N ILE A 87 11.01 -19.33 2.01
CA ILE A 87 9.63 -19.21 1.53
C ILE A 87 8.80 -18.29 2.42
N ALA A 88 8.98 -18.33 3.75
CA ALA A 88 8.25 -17.47 4.67
C ALA A 88 8.55 -15.99 4.44
N GLN A 89 9.83 -15.62 4.31
CA GLN A 89 10.23 -14.25 3.97
C GLN A 89 9.75 -13.85 2.57
N SER A 90 9.82 -14.76 1.60
CA SER A 90 9.34 -14.49 0.24
C SER A 90 7.85 -14.14 0.25
N ILE A 91 7.01 -14.92 0.93
CA ILE A 91 5.57 -14.66 1.08
C ILE A 91 5.34 -13.31 1.77
N LEU A 92 6.05 -13.02 2.86
CA LEU A 92 5.92 -11.74 3.57
C LEU A 92 6.13 -10.55 2.63
N TRP A 93 7.20 -10.58 1.84
CA TRP A 93 7.53 -9.46 0.96
C TRP A 93 6.61 -9.36 -0.25
N TYR A 94 6.13 -10.48 -0.80
CA TYR A 94 5.10 -10.47 -1.84
C TYR A 94 3.75 -9.98 -1.31
N GLU A 95 3.37 -10.32 -0.07
CA GLU A 95 2.16 -9.78 0.57
C GLU A 95 2.24 -8.26 0.74
N ARG A 96 3.40 -7.74 1.18
CA ARG A 96 3.64 -6.29 1.26
C ARG A 96 3.56 -5.64 -0.13
N ALA A 97 4.13 -6.27 -1.15
CA ALA A 97 4.01 -5.80 -2.52
C ALA A 97 2.55 -5.78 -3.01
N ALA A 98 1.80 -6.86 -2.76
CA ALA A 98 0.38 -6.97 -3.11
C ALA A 98 -0.51 -5.98 -2.35
N LEU A 99 -0.15 -5.61 -1.11
CA LEU A 99 -0.84 -4.59 -0.34
C LEU A 99 -0.67 -3.19 -0.98
N LEU A 100 0.50 -2.92 -1.57
CA LEU A 100 0.82 -1.64 -2.24
C LEU A 100 0.30 -1.58 -3.68
N SER A 101 0.34 -2.71 -4.41
CA SER A 101 -0.13 -2.83 -5.80
C SER A 101 -0.97 -4.11 -5.99
N PRO A 102 -2.21 -4.13 -5.52
CA PRO A 102 -3.04 -5.34 -5.50
C PRO A 102 -3.51 -5.79 -6.90
N GLY A 103 -3.49 -4.88 -7.89
CA GLY A 103 -3.84 -5.17 -9.27
C GLY A 103 -2.71 -5.77 -10.13
N ASP A 104 -1.51 -5.92 -9.56
CA ASP A 104 -0.34 -6.41 -10.29
C ASP A 104 -0.38 -7.94 -10.39
N ASP A 105 -0.46 -8.44 -11.63
CA ASP A 105 -0.57 -9.88 -11.91
C ASP A 105 0.72 -10.65 -11.61
N ASP A 106 1.89 -10.03 -11.81
CA ASP A 106 3.19 -10.66 -11.55
C ASP A 106 3.39 -10.88 -10.05
N ILE A 107 2.99 -9.90 -9.24
CA ILE A 107 3.03 -10.01 -7.78
C ILE A 107 2.12 -11.15 -7.32
N ARG A 108 0.88 -11.20 -7.83
CA ARG A 108 -0.09 -12.25 -7.46
C ARG A 108 0.40 -13.63 -7.86
N PHE A 109 0.88 -13.77 -9.09
CA PHE A 109 1.41 -15.05 -9.60
C PHE A 109 2.56 -15.58 -8.72
N ASN A 110 3.54 -14.73 -8.41
CA ASN A 110 4.69 -15.12 -7.60
C ASN A 110 4.30 -15.40 -6.13
N LEU A 111 3.36 -14.64 -5.58
CA LEU A 111 2.80 -14.91 -4.26
C LEU A 111 2.10 -16.27 -4.21
N ASP A 112 1.27 -16.60 -5.18
CA ASP A 112 0.57 -17.88 -5.24
C ASP A 112 1.56 -19.04 -5.47
N MET A 113 2.60 -18.84 -6.27
CA MET A 113 3.68 -19.78 -6.45
C MET A 113 4.44 -20.05 -5.12
N ALA A 114 4.75 -18.99 -4.35
CA ALA A 114 5.39 -19.13 -3.05
C ALA A 114 4.47 -19.84 -2.05
N ARG A 115 3.18 -19.44 -1.98
CA ARG A 115 2.16 -20.11 -1.14
C ARG A 115 1.97 -21.58 -1.48
N SER A 116 2.15 -21.97 -2.75
CA SER A 116 2.05 -23.37 -3.16
C SER A 116 3.09 -24.28 -2.49
N LYS A 117 4.20 -23.70 -1.99
CA LYS A 117 5.24 -24.42 -1.25
C LYS A 117 4.97 -24.54 0.26
N THR A 118 3.99 -23.82 0.81
CA THR A 118 3.65 -23.93 2.22
C THR A 118 2.98 -25.28 2.55
N ILE A 119 3.16 -25.73 3.79
CA ILE A 119 2.58 -27.00 4.29
C ILE A 119 1.09 -26.84 4.52
N ASP A 120 0.67 -25.71 5.12
CA ASP A 120 -0.70 -25.49 5.53
C ASP A 120 -1.60 -25.16 4.33
N ARG A 121 -2.67 -25.93 4.17
CA ARG A 121 -3.70 -25.74 3.14
C ARG A 121 -4.97 -25.22 3.79
N ILE A 122 -5.13 -23.89 3.85
CA ILE A 122 -6.28 -23.25 4.49
C ILE A 122 -7.28 -22.84 3.40
N THR A 123 -8.48 -23.43 3.46
CA THR A 123 -9.57 -23.06 2.55
C THR A 123 -10.32 -21.89 3.15
N PRO A 124 -10.35 -20.73 2.47
CA PRO A 124 -11.08 -19.57 2.97
C PRO A 124 -12.57 -19.86 3.13
N ARG A 125 -13.22 -19.24 4.13
CA ARG A 125 -14.66 -19.26 4.26
C ARG A 125 -15.31 -18.55 3.07
N HIS A 126 -16.51 -19.02 2.71
CA HIS A 126 -17.32 -18.34 1.70
C HIS A 126 -17.73 -16.95 2.21
N GLU A 127 -17.30 -15.94 1.49
CA GLU A 127 -17.72 -14.56 1.72
C GLU A 127 -18.97 -14.25 0.88
N PHE A 128 -19.76 -13.28 1.31
CA PHE A 128 -20.89 -12.80 0.52
C PHE A 128 -20.41 -12.20 -0.79
N PHE A 129 -21.12 -12.49 -1.87
CA PHE A 129 -20.80 -12.07 -3.24
C PHE A 129 -20.45 -10.57 -3.35
N PHE A 130 -21.23 -9.69 -2.72
CA PHE A 130 -20.98 -8.25 -2.81
C PHE A 130 -19.70 -7.80 -2.08
N VAL A 131 -19.25 -8.51 -1.04
CA VAL A 131 -17.96 -8.25 -0.36
C VAL A 131 -16.81 -8.60 -1.30
N THR A 132 -16.89 -9.77 -1.93
CA THR A 132 -15.89 -10.21 -2.90
C THR A 132 -15.84 -9.28 -4.11
N TRP A 133 -17.01 -8.87 -4.64
CA TRP A 133 -17.10 -7.93 -5.76
C TRP A 133 -16.49 -6.55 -5.41
N TYR A 134 -16.85 -5.99 -4.24
CA TYR A 134 -16.29 -4.72 -3.76
C TYR A 134 -14.77 -4.81 -3.61
N ARG A 135 -14.26 -5.91 -3.01
CA ARG A 135 -12.83 -6.17 -2.85
C ARG A 135 -12.12 -6.28 -4.20
N SER A 136 -12.70 -6.98 -5.16
CA SER A 136 -12.15 -7.10 -6.52
C SER A 136 -12.11 -5.74 -7.22
N MET A 137 -13.15 -4.94 -7.11
CA MET A 137 -13.20 -3.59 -7.68
C MET A 137 -12.13 -2.68 -7.04
N THR A 138 -12.01 -2.66 -5.73
CA THR A 138 -11.02 -1.82 -5.04
C THR A 138 -9.59 -2.26 -5.34
N ASN A 139 -9.35 -3.57 -5.50
CA ASN A 139 -8.04 -4.15 -5.76
C ASN A 139 -7.61 -4.07 -7.24
N TRP A 140 -8.45 -3.52 -8.13
CA TRP A 140 -8.11 -3.37 -9.54
C TRP A 140 -6.97 -2.38 -9.78
N MET A 141 -6.83 -1.35 -8.93
CA MET A 141 -5.79 -0.33 -9.01
C MET A 141 -5.17 -0.11 -7.61
N SER A 142 -3.97 0.48 -7.58
CA SER A 142 -3.35 0.93 -6.33
C SER A 142 -4.10 2.13 -5.72
N ALA A 143 -3.86 2.42 -4.44
CA ALA A 143 -4.44 3.60 -3.78
C ALA A 143 -4.06 4.91 -4.48
N ASP A 144 -2.80 4.99 -4.95
CA ASP A 144 -2.29 6.17 -5.64
C ASP A 144 -2.91 6.33 -7.04
N ASP A 145 -3.15 5.23 -7.77
CA ASP A 145 -3.79 5.28 -9.08
C ASP A 145 -5.27 5.65 -8.97
N TRP A 146 -5.98 5.14 -7.94
CA TRP A 146 -7.34 5.59 -7.64
C TRP A 146 -7.39 7.08 -7.33
N ALA A 147 -6.43 7.59 -6.54
CA ALA A 147 -6.33 9.01 -6.23
C ALA A 147 -6.05 9.85 -7.48
N ARG A 148 -5.10 9.44 -8.32
CA ARG A 148 -4.79 10.11 -9.61
C ARG A 148 -6.00 10.14 -10.53
N LEU A 149 -6.69 9.01 -10.69
CA LEU A 149 -7.91 8.90 -11.49
C LEU A 149 -8.98 9.86 -10.96
N SER A 150 -9.17 9.93 -9.64
CA SER A 150 -10.14 10.83 -9.01
C SER A 150 -9.85 12.31 -9.31
N VAL A 151 -8.57 12.71 -9.29
CA VAL A 151 -8.17 14.08 -9.66
C VAL A 151 -8.50 14.37 -11.13
N VAL A 152 -8.20 13.45 -12.04
CA VAL A 152 -8.53 13.61 -13.48
C VAL A 152 -10.04 13.72 -13.69
N LEU A 153 -10.82 12.84 -13.06
CA LEU A 153 -12.29 12.85 -13.15
C LEU A 153 -12.87 14.16 -12.59
N PHE A 154 -12.30 14.69 -11.50
CA PHE A 154 -12.72 15.96 -10.92
C PHE A 154 -12.45 17.15 -11.87
N VAL A 155 -11.28 17.19 -12.51
CA VAL A 155 -10.95 18.22 -13.51
C VAL A 155 -11.92 18.16 -14.69
N LEU A 156 -12.24 16.95 -15.18
CA LEU A 156 -13.24 16.75 -16.24
C LEU A 156 -14.64 17.17 -15.78
N CYS A 157 -14.99 16.93 -14.52
CA CYS A 157 -16.25 17.39 -13.93
C CYS A 157 -16.35 18.93 -13.96
N LEU A 158 -15.28 19.63 -13.59
CA LEU A 158 -15.23 21.10 -13.67
C LEU A 158 -15.36 21.60 -15.12
N ALA A 159 -14.73 20.92 -16.06
CA ALA A 159 -14.87 21.25 -17.49
C ALA A 159 -16.32 21.04 -17.99
N ALA A 160 -16.97 19.94 -17.59
CA ALA A 160 -18.37 19.67 -17.92
C ALA A 160 -19.30 20.70 -17.28
N LEU A 161 -19.02 21.14 -16.06
CA LEU A 161 -19.75 22.21 -15.38
C LEU A 161 -19.57 23.56 -16.10
N ALA A 162 -18.38 23.86 -16.60
CA ALA A 162 -18.15 25.05 -17.44
C ALA A 162 -18.97 25.01 -18.72
N VAL A 163 -19.08 23.83 -19.39
CA VAL A 163 -19.97 23.66 -20.57
C VAL A 163 -21.44 23.91 -20.18
N TYR A 164 -21.89 23.45 -19.02
CA TYR A 164 -23.22 23.73 -18.52
C TYR A 164 -23.48 25.23 -18.30
N ILE A 165 -22.51 25.96 -17.72
CA ILE A 165 -22.65 27.39 -17.37
C ILE A 165 -22.58 28.27 -18.67
N TYR A 166 -21.57 28.04 -19.50
CA TYR A 166 -21.26 28.89 -20.64
C TYR A 166 -21.88 28.43 -21.96
N GLY A 167 -22.44 27.23 -22.02
CA GLY A 167 -23.07 26.67 -23.23
C GLY A 167 -24.29 27.48 -23.67
N LYS A 168 -24.29 27.94 -24.94
CA LYS A 168 -25.38 28.71 -25.49
C LYS A 168 -26.59 27.87 -25.92
N GLN A 169 -26.35 26.60 -26.29
CA GLN A 169 -27.40 25.70 -26.79
C GLN A 169 -27.94 24.84 -25.62
N MET A 170 -29.25 24.64 -25.60
CA MET A 170 -29.94 23.90 -24.54
C MET A 170 -29.44 22.45 -24.40
N TRP A 171 -29.14 21.78 -25.53
CA TRP A 171 -28.63 20.40 -25.51
C TRP A 171 -27.22 20.32 -24.88
N LEU A 172 -26.32 21.28 -25.15
CA LEU A 172 -24.99 21.38 -24.54
C LEU A 172 -25.11 21.58 -23.03
N ARG A 173 -26.03 22.41 -22.57
CA ARG A 173 -26.26 22.60 -21.13
C ARG A 173 -26.76 21.35 -20.44
N LYS A 174 -27.74 20.65 -21.04
CA LYS A 174 -28.27 19.40 -20.50
C LYS A 174 -27.20 18.31 -20.43
N SER A 175 -26.44 18.10 -21.53
CA SER A 175 -25.36 17.09 -21.55
C SER A 175 -24.22 17.47 -20.62
N GLY A 176 -23.82 18.73 -20.53
CA GLY A 176 -22.81 19.23 -19.59
C GLY A 176 -23.19 18.96 -18.14
N PHE A 177 -24.45 19.23 -17.77
CA PHE A 177 -24.96 18.94 -16.43
C PHE A 177 -24.95 17.45 -16.11
N THR A 178 -25.52 16.62 -17.01
CA THR A 178 -25.57 15.16 -16.79
C THR A 178 -24.16 14.58 -16.67
N LEU A 179 -23.24 14.99 -17.57
CA LEU A 179 -21.84 14.54 -17.52
C LEU A 179 -21.14 14.99 -16.23
N ALA A 180 -21.36 16.24 -15.78
CA ALA A 180 -20.79 16.74 -14.53
C ALA A 180 -21.25 15.90 -13.32
N VAL A 181 -22.54 15.55 -13.25
CA VAL A 181 -23.08 14.71 -12.19
C VAL A 181 -22.46 13.31 -12.21
N VAL A 182 -22.37 12.67 -13.39
CA VAL A 182 -21.76 11.34 -13.54
C VAL A 182 -20.28 11.36 -13.12
N LEU A 183 -19.53 12.35 -13.58
CA LEU A 183 -18.10 12.50 -13.25
C LEU A 183 -17.90 12.79 -11.76
N LEU A 184 -18.80 13.56 -11.14
CA LEU A 184 -18.74 13.80 -9.69
C LEU A 184 -18.96 12.51 -8.91
N LEU A 185 -19.96 11.71 -9.28
CA LEU A 185 -20.21 10.40 -8.63
C LEU A 185 -19.03 9.44 -8.83
N ALA A 186 -18.43 9.40 -10.03
CA ALA A 186 -17.24 8.60 -10.30
C ALA A 186 -16.02 9.07 -9.48
N THR A 187 -15.85 10.39 -9.31
CA THR A 187 -14.81 10.97 -8.43
C THR A 187 -14.99 10.54 -6.98
N LEU A 188 -16.21 10.58 -6.45
CA LEU A 188 -16.51 10.15 -5.09
C LEU A 188 -16.22 8.65 -4.90
N LEU A 189 -16.62 7.82 -5.85
CA LEU A 189 -16.32 6.38 -5.86
C LEU A 189 -14.81 6.12 -5.85
N GLY A 190 -14.04 6.78 -6.72
CA GLY A 190 -12.60 6.66 -6.77
C GLY A 190 -11.93 7.05 -5.46
N ASN A 191 -12.40 8.13 -4.80
CA ASN A 191 -11.90 8.52 -3.48
C ASN A 191 -12.22 7.49 -2.39
N ILE A 192 -13.41 6.88 -2.42
CA ILE A 192 -13.78 5.81 -1.48
C ILE A 192 -12.85 4.59 -1.67
N CYS A 193 -12.57 4.21 -2.93
CA CYS A 193 -11.64 3.12 -3.22
C CYS A 193 -10.21 3.43 -2.74
N ALA A 194 -9.70 4.64 -3.03
CA ALA A 194 -8.39 5.08 -2.59
C ALA A 194 -8.27 5.08 -1.06
N TRP A 195 -9.28 5.62 -0.37
CA TRP A 195 -9.33 5.66 1.09
C TRP A 195 -9.38 4.25 1.71
N SER A 196 -10.23 3.37 1.16
CA SER A 196 -10.34 1.97 1.61
C SER A 196 -9.01 1.23 1.50
N GLN A 197 -8.30 1.39 0.37
CA GLN A 197 -6.97 0.79 0.19
C GLN A 197 -5.93 1.40 1.12
N ARG A 198 -5.90 2.72 1.26
CA ARG A 198 -4.97 3.40 2.15
C ARG A 198 -5.19 3.00 3.61
N SER A 199 -6.44 2.82 4.03
CA SER A 199 -6.78 2.32 5.36
C SER A 199 -6.21 0.93 5.60
N ARG A 200 -6.33 0.00 4.64
CA ARG A 200 -5.74 -1.35 4.75
C ARG A 200 -4.22 -1.33 4.86
N GLN A 201 -3.55 -0.42 4.14
CA GLN A 201 -2.10 -0.25 4.22
C GLN A 201 -1.64 0.28 5.58
N SER A 202 -2.49 1.04 6.29
CA SER A 202 -2.14 1.59 7.60
C SER A 202 -2.51 0.69 8.78
N THR A 203 -3.56 -0.12 8.69
CA THR A 203 -3.97 -1.01 9.80
C THR A 203 -3.09 -2.25 9.93
N ARG A 204 -2.49 -2.73 8.81
CA ARG A 204 -1.56 -3.88 8.78
C ARG A 204 -2.00 -5.04 9.69
N GLU A 205 -3.21 -5.52 9.46
CA GLU A 205 -3.80 -6.61 10.26
C GLU A 205 -3.28 -8.00 9.86
N GLY A 206 -2.62 -8.13 8.72
CA GLY A 206 -2.04 -9.39 8.25
C GLY A 206 -0.68 -9.67 8.88
N ALA A 207 -0.38 -10.93 9.14
CA ALA A 207 0.95 -11.41 9.52
C ALA A 207 1.27 -12.76 8.90
N ILE A 208 2.57 -13.05 8.78
CA ILE A 208 3.09 -14.33 8.29
C ILE A 208 3.77 -15.06 9.44
N VAL A 209 3.52 -16.36 9.55
CA VAL A 209 4.22 -17.26 10.48
C VAL A 209 5.66 -17.44 9.98
N MET A 210 6.63 -17.08 10.83
CA MET A 210 8.06 -17.11 10.47
C MET A 210 8.80 -18.32 11.08
N ALA A 211 8.27 -18.89 12.15
CA ALA A 211 8.87 -20.06 12.77
C ALA A 211 8.43 -21.35 12.04
N PRO A 212 9.30 -22.36 11.93
CA PRO A 212 9.01 -23.63 11.25
C PRO A 212 7.72 -24.31 11.72
N SER A 213 7.39 -24.18 13.00
CA SER A 213 6.16 -24.71 13.60
C SER A 213 5.75 -23.85 14.79
N VAL A 214 4.49 -23.46 14.84
CA VAL A 214 3.89 -22.63 15.89
C VAL A 214 2.64 -23.29 16.41
N VAL A 215 2.62 -23.57 17.73
CA VAL A 215 1.42 -24.08 18.40
C VAL A 215 0.52 -22.92 18.77
N VAL A 216 -0.68 -22.92 18.23
CA VAL A 216 -1.70 -21.92 18.55
C VAL A 216 -2.40 -22.34 19.84
N LYS A 217 -2.46 -21.43 20.81
CA LYS A 217 -2.99 -21.65 22.14
C LYS A 217 -4.40 -21.11 22.31
N SER A 218 -5.15 -21.68 23.27
CA SER A 218 -6.50 -21.21 23.63
C SER A 218 -6.50 -19.91 24.44
N THR A 219 -5.40 -19.61 25.11
CA THR A 219 -5.21 -18.43 25.97
C THR A 219 -3.81 -17.85 25.74
N PRO A 220 -3.58 -16.54 26.00
CA PRO A 220 -2.27 -15.90 25.86
C PRO A 220 -1.29 -16.33 26.98
N SER A 221 -1.02 -17.61 27.06
CA SER A 221 -0.16 -18.24 28.08
C SER A 221 0.48 -19.51 27.54
N LYS A 222 1.71 -19.79 28.00
CA LYS A 222 2.41 -21.04 27.67
C LYS A 222 1.69 -22.29 28.22
N THR A 223 0.89 -22.13 29.27
CA THR A 223 0.09 -23.20 29.88
C THR A 223 -1.29 -23.37 29.26
N GLY A 224 -1.67 -22.52 28.29
CA GLY A 224 -2.90 -22.66 27.55
C GLY A 224 -2.97 -23.96 26.75
N SER A 225 -4.19 -24.49 26.55
CA SER A 225 -4.41 -25.70 25.75
C SER A 225 -4.00 -25.49 24.31
N ASP A 226 -3.40 -26.51 23.69
CA ASP A 226 -3.04 -26.52 22.29
C ASP A 226 -4.30 -26.69 21.44
N LEU A 227 -4.51 -25.80 20.47
CA LEU A 227 -5.67 -25.85 19.56
C LEU A 227 -5.29 -26.50 18.24
N PHE A 228 -4.27 -26.01 17.60
CA PHE A 228 -3.73 -26.50 16.33
C PHE A 228 -2.30 -25.99 16.12
N VAL A 229 -1.64 -26.50 15.09
CA VAL A 229 -0.27 -26.11 14.73
C VAL A 229 -0.31 -25.37 13.39
N LEU A 230 0.50 -24.33 13.28
CA LEU A 230 0.76 -23.60 12.04
C LEU A 230 2.22 -23.76 11.63
N HIS A 231 2.49 -23.76 10.34
CA HIS A 231 3.82 -23.85 9.79
C HIS A 231 4.23 -22.51 9.13
N GLU A 232 5.54 -22.38 8.90
CA GLU A 232 6.11 -21.19 8.26
C GLU A 232 5.45 -20.84 6.92
N GLY A 233 5.36 -19.55 6.62
CA GLY A 233 4.70 -19.04 5.43
C GLY A 233 3.17 -18.95 5.52
N THR A 234 2.55 -19.47 6.58
CA THR A 234 1.10 -19.37 6.77
C THR A 234 0.68 -17.95 7.08
N ARG A 235 -0.28 -17.42 6.33
CA ARG A 235 -0.88 -16.10 6.57
C ARG A 235 -1.96 -16.19 7.64
N VAL A 236 -1.90 -15.26 8.58
CA VAL A 236 -2.91 -15.06 9.64
C VAL A 236 -3.34 -13.61 9.69
N GLU A 237 -4.52 -13.34 10.23
CA GLU A 237 -5.01 -11.98 10.52
C GLU A 237 -4.93 -11.72 12.03
N ILE A 238 -4.33 -10.62 12.42
CA ILE A 238 -4.21 -10.21 13.83
C ILE A 238 -5.54 -9.57 14.24
N ARG A 239 -6.22 -10.15 15.20
CA ARG A 239 -7.47 -9.64 15.78
C ARG A 239 -7.24 -8.78 17.01
N ASP A 240 -6.33 -9.19 17.86
CA ASP A 240 -5.93 -8.44 19.05
C ASP A 240 -4.40 -8.42 19.17
N ASN A 241 -3.86 -7.22 19.28
CA ASN A 241 -2.43 -6.95 19.43
C ASN A 241 -2.10 -6.18 20.73
N SER A 242 -3.02 -6.15 21.69
CA SER A 242 -2.93 -5.33 22.91
C SER A 242 -1.88 -5.87 23.90
N LEU A 243 -1.66 -7.18 23.93
CA LEU A 243 -0.69 -7.81 24.82
C LEU A 243 0.74 -7.65 24.28
N SER A 244 1.73 -7.55 25.17
CA SER A 244 3.14 -7.35 24.79
C SER A 244 3.76 -8.54 24.04
N GLU A 245 3.49 -9.78 24.51
CA GLU A 245 4.14 -11.00 24.02
C GLU A 245 3.24 -11.86 23.13
N TRP A 246 1.92 -11.72 23.22
CA TRP A 246 0.94 -12.54 22.55
C TRP A 246 0.08 -11.72 21.58
N ALA A 247 -0.34 -12.34 20.49
CA ALA A 247 -1.32 -11.81 19.57
C ALA A 247 -2.43 -12.84 19.33
N GLU A 248 -3.68 -12.39 19.33
CA GLU A 248 -4.79 -13.20 18.86
C GLU A 248 -4.81 -13.18 17.34
N VAL A 249 -4.79 -14.36 16.75
CA VAL A 249 -4.79 -14.54 15.31
C VAL A 249 -6.01 -15.30 14.82
N VAL A 250 -6.46 -14.97 13.63
CA VAL A 250 -7.57 -15.62 12.94
C VAL A 250 -7.09 -16.10 11.57
N LEU A 251 -7.41 -17.33 11.22
CA LEU A 251 -7.12 -17.92 9.91
C LEU A 251 -8.27 -17.67 8.93
N ALA A 252 -7.99 -17.81 7.64
CA ALA A 252 -8.99 -17.65 6.58
C ALA A 252 -10.18 -18.64 6.68
N ASP A 253 -9.99 -19.81 7.33
CA ASP A 253 -11.08 -20.77 7.64
C ASP A 253 -11.88 -20.39 8.89
N GLY A 254 -11.44 -19.32 9.61
CA GLY A 254 -12.07 -18.75 10.80
C GLY A 254 -11.69 -19.43 12.11
N LYS A 255 -10.72 -20.34 12.14
CA LYS A 255 -10.10 -20.78 13.37
C LYS A 255 -9.34 -19.61 13.99
N GLN A 256 -9.35 -19.52 15.32
CA GLN A 256 -8.70 -18.44 16.07
C GLN A 256 -7.96 -18.99 17.28
N GLY A 257 -6.99 -18.23 17.74
CA GLY A 257 -6.25 -18.52 18.95
C GLY A 257 -5.05 -17.60 19.13
N TRP A 258 -4.21 -17.90 20.08
CA TRP A 258 -3.11 -17.06 20.54
C TRP A 258 -1.75 -17.61 20.10
N VAL A 259 -0.89 -16.72 19.57
CA VAL A 259 0.49 -17.03 19.18
C VAL A 259 1.46 -16.03 19.82
N GLU A 260 2.70 -16.44 20.06
CA GLU A 260 3.73 -15.51 20.50
C GLU A 260 4.13 -14.57 19.34
N LYS A 261 4.16 -13.26 19.59
CA LYS A 261 4.47 -12.23 18.56
C LYS A 261 5.83 -12.43 17.89
N LYS A 262 6.82 -12.99 18.61
CA LYS A 262 8.15 -13.26 18.03
C LYS A 262 8.14 -14.33 16.92
N GLN A 263 7.05 -15.12 16.80
CA GLN A 263 6.91 -16.20 15.83
C GLN A 263 6.21 -15.76 14.53
N ILE A 264 5.68 -14.53 14.51
CA ILE A 264 4.99 -13.93 13.35
C ILE A 264 5.63 -12.61 12.98
N GLU A 265 5.53 -12.23 11.70
CA GLU A 265 5.95 -10.92 11.22
C GLU A 265 4.80 -10.23 10.50
N VAL A 266 4.54 -8.97 10.85
CA VAL A 266 3.44 -8.16 10.31
C VAL A 266 3.74 -7.78 8.86
N ILE A 267 2.72 -7.88 8.00
CA ILE A 267 2.78 -7.56 6.57
C ILE A 267 2.94 -6.05 6.35
#